data_92ec56b1677a3e629993ff2143ad77a1
#
_entry.id   92ec56b1677a3e629993ff2143ad77a1
#
_cell.length_a   1.000
_cell.length_b   1.000
_cell.length_c   1.000
_cell.angle_alpha   90.00
_cell.angle_beta   90.00
_cell.angle_gamma   90.00
#
_symmetry.space_group_name_H-M   'P 1'
#
loop_
_entity.id
_entity.type
_entity.pdbx_description
1 polymer ?
#
loop_
_entity_poly.entity_id
_entity_poly.type
_entity_poly.pdbx_seq_one_letter_code
_entity_poly.pdbx_strand_id
1 'polypeptide(L)'
;MTENERLKKRFRQTKAWKEFRDSIRKKIKFDFLTGKKLTGKWELHHLDLDPGNYQVLEEENFIPLNSRSHSTIHFLYTYYLKDQSILDRLKVILDKMKEINS
;
A
#
# COMPACT_ATOMS: atom_id res chain seq x y z
N MET A 1 -10.55 1.58 -19.84
CA MET A 1 -9.62 0.69 -19.08
C MET A 1 -8.49 0.24 -20.00
N THR A 2 -7.25 0.46 -19.60
CA THR A 2 -6.07 0.05 -20.37
C THR A 2 -5.92 -1.47 -20.33
N GLU A 3 -5.11 -2.01 -21.25
CA GLU A 3 -4.80 -3.44 -21.24
C GLU A 3 -4.11 -3.88 -19.94
N ASN A 4 -3.17 -3.06 -19.44
CA ASN A 4 -2.50 -3.34 -18.18
C ASN A 4 -3.48 -3.37 -17.00
N GLU A 5 -4.44 -2.48 -16.96
CA GLU A 5 -5.47 -2.47 -15.93
C GLU A 5 -6.35 -3.71 -15.97
N ARG A 6 -6.69 -4.17 -17.18
CA ARG A 6 -7.45 -5.41 -17.37
C ARG A 6 -6.67 -6.63 -16.88
N LEU A 7 -5.38 -6.70 -17.20
CA LEU A 7 -4.51 -7.80 -16.77
C LEU A 7 -4.37 -7.82 -15.25
N LYS A 8 -4.20 -6.66 -14.61
CA LYS A 8 -4.13 -6.55 -13.16
C LYS A 8 -5.42 -6.99 -12.48
N LYS A 9 -6.56 -6.56 -13.02
CA LYS A 9 -7.88 -6.96 -12.49
C LYS A 9 -8.09 -8.46 -12.61
N ARG A 10 -7.74 -9.04 -13.78
CA ARG A 10 -7.85 -10.47 -14.02
C ARG A 10 -6.96 -11.26 -13.07
N PHE A 11 -5.72 -10.82 -12.88
CA PHE A 11 -4.78 -11.47 -11.97
C PHE A 11 -5.31 -11.50 -10.54
N ARG A 12 -5.88 -10.38 -10.05
CA ARG A 12 -6.44 -10.31 -8.69
C ARG A 12 -7.65 -11.20 -8.48
N GLN A 13 -8.23 -11.75 -9.54
CA GLN A 13 -9.33 -12.71 -9.47
C GLN A 13 -8.86 -14.16 -9.49
N THR A 14 -7.55 -14.40 -9.68
CA THR A 14 -7.00 -15.75 -9.72
C THR A 14 -6.98 -16.39 -8.33
N LYS A 15 -7.02 -17.70 -8.30
CA LYS A 15 -6.89 -18.49 -7.09
C LYS A 15 -5.53 -18.25 -6.43
N ALA A 16 -4.46 -18.17 -7.23
CA ALA A 16 -3.11 -17.93 -6.74
C ALA A 16 -3.01 -16.61 -5.96
N TRP A 17 -3.58 -15.53 -6.48
CA TRP A 17 -3.59 -14.24 -5.78
C TRP A 17 -4.37 -14.32 -4.47
N LYS A 18 -5.56 -14.93 -4.49
CA LYS A 18 -6.41 -15.03 -3.31
C LYS A 18 -5.75 -15.86 -2.22
N GLU A 19 -5.13 -16.96 -2.56
CA GLU A 19 -4.40 -17.80 -1.60
C GLU A 19 -3.20 -17.07 -1.02
N PHE A 20 -2.45 -16.37 -1.85
CA PHE A 20 -1.32 -15.56 -1.42
C PHE A 20 -1.78 -14.47 -0.45
N ARG A 21 -2.82 -13.73 -0.80
CA ARG A 21 -3.40 -12.68 0.04
C ARG A 21 -3.84 -13.24 1.40
N ASP A 22 -4.51 -14.37 1.40
CA ASP A 22 -4.96 -15.02 2.63
C ASP A 22 -3.79 -15.48 3.50
N SER A 23 -2.71 -15.98 2.89
CA SER A 23 -1.51 -16.40 3.63
C SER A 23 -0.83 -15.21 4.32
N ILE A 24 -0.75 -14.07 3.65
CA ILE A 24 -0.23 -12.83 4.26
C ILE A 24 -1.11 -12.41 5.44
N ARG A 25 -2.45 -12.45 5.27
CA ARG A 25 -3.39 -12.05 6.31
C ARG A 25 -3.30 -12.92 7.56
N LYS A 26 -2.98 -14.19 7.41
CA LYS A 26 -2.78 -15.11 8.53
C LYS A 26 -1.52 -14.77 9.33
N LYS A 27 -0.46 -14.34 8.65
CA LYS A 27 0.83 -14.02 9.27
C LYS A 27 0.84 -12.61 9.87
N ILE A 28 0.26 -11.63 9.17
CA ILE A 28 0.34 -10.23 9.53
C ILE A 28 -1.06 -9.73 9.87
N LYS A 29 -1.23 -9.27 11.10
CA LYS A 29 -2.52 -8.84 11.63
C LYS A 29 -2.68 -7.32 11.70
N PHE A 30 -1.63 -6.56 11.33
CA PHE A 30 -1.59 -5.14 11.55
C PHE A 30 -1.28 -4.39 10.26
N ASP A 31 -1.87 -3.18 10.15
CA ASP A 31 -1.57 -2.22 9.08
C ASP A 31 -0.11 -1.78 9.20
N PHE A 32 0.62 -1.88 8.09
CA PHE A 32 2.05 -1.57 8.09
C PHE A 32 2.33 -0.09 8.38
N LEU A 33 1.45 0.81 7.93
CA LEU A 33 1.66 2.25 8.11
C LEU A 33 1.35 2.72 9.53
N THR A 34 0.23 2.27 10.10
CA THR A 34 -0.26 2.77 11.39
C THR A 34 0.05 1.86 12.56
N GLY A 35 0.38 0.61 12.31
CA GLY A 35 0.51 -0.40 13.36
C GLY A 35 -0.81 -0.83 13.98
N LYS A 36 -1.94 -0.32 13.49
CA LYS A 36 -3.27 -0.68 13.99
C LYS A 36 -3.76 -1.97 13.35
N LYS A 37 -4.69 -2.64 14.01
CA LYS A 37 -5.25 -3.91 13.55
C LYS A 37 -5.87 -3.78 12.15
N LEU A 38 -5.64 -4.78 11.29
CA LEU A 38 -6.27 -4.83 9.98
C LEU A 38 -7.78 -5.03 10.13
N THR A 39 -8.54 -4.26 9.37
CA THR A 39 -10.00 -4.35 9.32
C THR A 39 -10.44 -5.29 8.20
N GLY A 40 -11.75 -5.50 8.04
CA GLY A 40 -12.29 -6.26 6.92
C GLY A 40 -12.02 -5.60 5.55
N LYS A 41 -11.77 -4.29 5.54
CA LYS A 41 -11.42 -3.55 4.33
C LYS A 41 -9.92 -3.27 4.31
N TRP A 42 -9.15 -4.28 3.96
CA TRP A 42 -7.69 -4.18 3.87
C TRP A 42 -7.23 -4.61 2.48
N GLU A 43 -6.04 -4.16 2.12
CA GLU A 43 -5.48 -4.41 0.80
C GLU A 43 -3.99 -4.72 0.90
N LEU A 44 -3.48 -5.51 -0.05
CA LEU A 44 -2.05 -5.73 -0.21
C LEU A 44 -1.49 -4.69 -1.17
N HIS A 45 -0.54 -3.91 -0.68
CA HIS A 45 0.14 -2.89 -1.48
C HIS A 45 1.44 -3.45 -2.06
N HIS A 46 1.63 -3.31 -3.38
CA HIS A 46 2.87 -3.64 -4.03
C HIS A 46 3.94 -2.61 -3.70
N LEU A 47 5.10 -3.07 -3.23
CA LEU A 47 6.27 -2.21 -3.08
C LEU A 47 7.03 -2.06 -4.39
N ASP A 48 7.04 -3.11 -5.21
CA ASP A 48 7.63 -3.09 -6.55
C ASP A 48 6.56 -2.65 -7.55
N LEU A 49 6.76 -1.48 -8.14
CA LEU A 49 5.82 -0.89 -9.08
C LEU A 49 6.13 -1.22 -10.54
N ASP A 50 7.13 -2.06 -10.81
CA ASP A 50 7.43 -2.52 -12.17
C ASP A 50 6.29 -3.40 -12.69
N PRO A 51 5.61 -3.00 -13.80
CA PRO A 51 4.51 -3.81 -14.34
C PRO A 51 4.92 -5.23 -14.71
N GLY A 52 6.20 -5.45 -15.05
CA GLY A 52 6.71 -6.79 -15.37
C GLY A 52 6.73 -7.73 -14.16
N ASN A 53 6.74 -7.18 -12.95
CA ASN A 53 6.80 -7.96 -11.71
C ASN A 53 5.46 -8.02 -10.98
N TYR A 54 4.39 -7.52 -11.59
CA TYR A 54 3.08 -7.46 -10.93
C TYR A 54 2.57 -8.83 -10.47
N GLN A 55 2.88 -9.88 -11.22
CA GLN A 55 2.40 -11.24 -10.92
C GLN A 55 3.39 -12.05 -10.06
N VAL A 56 4.49 -11.45 -9.63
CA VAL A 56 5.48 -12.11 -8.77
C VAL A 56 4.97 -12.10 -7.33
N LEU A 57 4.65 -13.28 -6.79
CA LEU A 57 4.06 -13.44 -5.47
C LEU A 57 5.12 -13.74 -4.41
N GLU A 58 5.94 -12.75 -4.10
CA GLU A 58 6.96 -12.80 -3.05
C GLU A 58 6.58 -11.89 -1.90
N GLU A 59 6.57 -12.42 -0.68
CA GLU A 59 6.09 -11.71 0.52
C GLU A 59 6.80 -10.37 0.73
N GLU A 60 8.11 -10.31 0.48
CA GLU A 60 8.89 -9.08 0.68
C GLU A 60 8.47 -7.92 -0.24
N ASN A 61 7.71 -8.21 -1.30
CA ASN A 61 7.24 -7.19 -2.24
C ASN A 61 5.87 -6.62 -1.89
N PHE A 62 5.30 -7.03 -0.75
CA PHE A 62 3.94 -6.62 -0.37
C PHE A 62 3.89 -6.20 1.08
N ILE A 63 3.03 -5.22 1.36
CA ILE A 63 2.67 -4.84 2.73
C ILE A 63 1.15 -4.78 2.86
N PRO A 64 0.59 -5.27 3.97
CA PRO A 64 -0.84 -5.14 4.22
C PRO A 64 -1.17 -3.75 4.76
N LEU A 65 -2.20 -3.15 4.22
CA LEU A 65 -2.68 -1.83 4.63
C LEU A 65 -4.20 -1.85 4.72
N ASN A 66 -4.75 -1.18 5.73
CA ASN A 66 -6.16 -0.87 5.71
C ASN A 66 -6.47 0.06 4.53
N SER A 67 -7.70 0.05 4.06
CA SER A 67 -8.11 0.80 2.87
C SER A 67 -7.72 2.29 2.94
N ARG A 68 -7.90 2.91 4.11
CA ARG A 68 -7.54 4.32 4.32
C ARG A 68 -6.02 4.54 4.18
N SER A 69 -5.21 3.70 4.79
CA SER A 69 -3.75 3.79 4.68
C SER A 69 -3.28 3.58 3.25
N HIS A 70 -3.87 2.60 2.55
CA HIS A 70 -3.56 2.32 1.15
C HIS A 70 -3.85 3.53 0.26
N SER A 71 -5.02 4.15 0.43
CA SER A 71 -5.38 5.38 -0.30
C SER A 71 -4.42 6.52 -0.01
N THR A 72 -4.01 6.68 1.24
CA THR A 72 -3.05 7.71 1.66
C THR A 72 -1.69 7.51 0.99
N ILE A 73 -1.19 6.29 0.97
CA ILE A 73 0.08 5.95 0.32
C ILE A 73 0.01 6.24 -1.18
N HIS A 74 -1.06 5.83 -1.85
CA HIS A 74 -1.23 6.13 -3.28
C HIS A 74 -1.31 7.61 -3.57
N PHE A 75 -2.04 8.36 -2.74
CA PHE A 75 -2.14 9.81 -2.88
C PHE A 75 -0.76 10.47 -2.75
N LEU A 76 0.01 10.11 -1.72
CA LEU A 76 1.35 10.65 -1.51
C LEU A 76 2.27 10.27 -2.68
N TYR A 77 2.24 9.04 -3.11
CA TYR A 77 3.06 8.57 -4.22
C TYR A 77 2.75 9.33 -5.51
N THR A 78 1.47 9.48 -5.83
CA THR A 78 1.05 10.11 -7.08
C THR A 78 1.40 11.59 -7.13
N TYR A 79 1.21 12.31 -6.01
CA TYR A 79 1.29 13.77 -6.02
C TYR A 79 2.57 14.36 -5.43
N TYR A 80 3.26 13.63 -4.55
CA TYR A 80 4.33 14.23 -3.76
C TYR A 80 5.68 13.52 -3.82
N LEU A 81 5.75 12.22 -4.07
CA LEU A 81 7.00 11.46 -3.97
C LEU A 81 8.03 11.78 -5.05
N LYS A 82 7.64 12.50 -6.10
CA LYS A 82 8.57 12.90 -7.16
C LYS A 82 9.37 14.16 -6.80
N ASP A 83 9.04 14.82 -5.70
CA ASP A 83 9.71 16.04 -5.27
C ASP A 83 10.04 15.94 -3.78
N GLN A 84 11.33 15.74 -3.49
CA GLN A 84 11.81 15.58 -2.12
C GLN A 84 11.51 16.81 -1.26
N SER A 85 11.52 18.01 -1.84
CA SER A 85 11.25 19.24 -1.08
C SER A 85 9.83 19.27 -0.54
N ILE A 86 8.87 18.70 -1.27
CA ILE A 86 7.48 18.58 -0.80
C ILE A 86 7.40 17.64 0.40
N LEU A 87 8.10 16.51 0.33
CA LEU A 87 8.14 15.56 1.45
C LEU A 87 8.78 16.18 2.70
N ASP A 88 9.85 16.94 2.52
CA ASP A 88 10.54 17.59 3.62
C ASP A 88 9.62 18.61 4.31
N ARG A 89 8.88 19.40 3.53
CA ARG A 89 7.91 20.37 4.06
C ARG A 89 6.74 19.68 4.75
N LEU A 90 6.25 18.57 4.17
CA LEU A 90 5.20 17.79 4.79
C LEU A 90 5.62 17.27 6.16
N LYS A 91 6.85 16.78 6.27
CA LYS A 91 7.39 16.34 7.56
C LYS A 91 7.41 17.48 8.59
N VAL A 92 7.86 18.66 8.19
CA VAL A 92 7.87 19.84 9.08
C VAL A 92 6.46 20.16 9.56
N ILE A 93 5.47 20.13 8.67
CA ILE A 93 4.07 20.41 9.04
C ILE A 93 3.56 19.37 10.04
N LEU A 94 3.80 18.09 9.78
CA LEU A 94 3.35 17.01 10.65
C LEU A 94 4.01 17.08 12.03
N ASP A 95 5.30 17.38 12.08
CA ASP A 95 6.04 17.54 13.34
C ASP A 95 5.46 18.69 14.17
N LYS A 96 5.13 19.80 13.54
CA LYS A 96 4.51 20.95 14.23
C LYS A 96 3.11 20.63 14.75
N MET A 97 2.31 19.91 13.96
CA MET A 97 0.98 19.45 14.38
C MET A 97 1.09 18.55 15.61
N LYS A 98 2.09 17.68 15.62
CA LYS A 98 2.34 16.79 16.76
C LYS A 98 2.70 17.57 18.03
N GLU A 99 3.52 18.62 17.91
CA GLU A 99 3.88 19.47 19.04
C GLU A 99 2.66 20.16 19.65
N ILE A 100 1.74 20.65 18.81
CA ILE A 100 0.52 21.32 19.26
C ILE A 100 -0.41 20.36 20.01
N ASN A 101 -0.44 19.09 19.60
CA ASN A 101 -1.34 18.07 20.12
C ASN A 101 -0.73 17.19 21.22
N SER A 102 0.50 17.44 21.57
CA SER A 102 1.19 16.66 22.61
C SER A 102 0.97 17.20 24.01
#